data_36ace4f520fcd77fb35a50a57d771541
#
_entry.id   36ace4f520fcd77fb35a50a57d771541
#
_cell.length_a   1.000
_cell.length_b   1.000
_cell.length_c   1.000
_cell.angle_alpha   90.00
_cell.angle_beta   90.00
_cell.angle_gamma   90.00
#
_symmetry.space_group_name_H-M   'P 1'
#
loop_
_entity.id
_entity.type
_entity.pdbx_description
1 polymer ?
#
loop_
_entity_poly.entity_id
_entity_poly.type
_entity_poly.pdbx_seq_one_letter_code
_entity_poly.pdbx_strand_id
1 'polypeptide(L)'
;MKFAGWQQKDLEILAAIDDNLQFVQRIVGLAIPRQNGKTTTIMWYVLTLAIVFGARVLWTAHNYSTTIKTLEDFRDILGTKVHDSVRGIKYFNDRLCRVSSKTAQESYTFKPYAADKNEGFIAFSTRTKTANLGNTFDIVVIDEAQELLPEHIQALLPTTSSGPLVNPQYIYMGTPRRAGSTADKFEKMRTRALSGIDIEDTCWIEYGLEEVGDVSDESRWYKAAPSLAEGIVNITALRALRKQMDDLQFAQECLGVWLTPQEFAGGAGAPLIDKTTWEACKTHCAPQGKPTAYAVKFSVDGTYFAVCVAVKEDDHIHVELVDKRACIGGKKALAAFVTKRAQTTPVVIDGKAGAESLIKRIGEAAPEENLISPTPAELITANVDFVDAVTEQTLTWYEPDILDEDEEDELTKAITQSYKRPIGRTGGWGFDGEGAAVAEAATLAFWMASQVEDEEAGEVYF
;
A
#
# COMPACT_ATOMS: atom_id res chain seq x y z
N MET A 1 -4.59 -24.84 27.67
CA MET A 1 -4.42 -24.67 26.23
C MET A 1 -2.99 -25.08 25.88
N LYS A 2 -2.74 -25.81 24.80
CA LYS A 2 -1.39 -26.13 24.34
C LYS A 2 -1.17 -25.35 23.04
N PHE A 3 -0.10 -24.57 23.00
CA PHE A 3 0.29 -23.89 21.77
C PHE A 3 0.86 -24.87 20.75
N ALA A 4 0.66 -24.59 19.49
CA ALA A 4 1.33 -25.24 18.36
C ALA A 4 2.84 -24.99 18.41
N GLY A 5 3.64 -25.81 17.77
CA GLY A 5 5.08 -25.64 17.73
C GLY A 5 5.51 -24.29 17.14
N TRP A 6 4.86 -23.88 16.04
CA TRP A 6 5.11 -22.59 15.42
C TRP A 6 4.74 -21.41 16.35
N GLN A 7 3.62 -21.50 17.10
CA GLN A 7 3.21 -20.47 18.06
C GLN A 7 4.20 -20.34 19.21
N GLN A 8 4.71 -21.49 19.70
CA GLN A 8 5.72 -21.48 20.77
C GLN A 8 7.00 -20.78 20.31
N LYS A 9 7.47 -21.09 19.10
CA LYS A 9 8.66 -20.47 18.52
C LYS A 9 8.48 -18.96 18.35
N ASP A 10 7.34 -18.52 17.83
CA ASP A 10 7.04 -17.10 17.66
C ASP A 10 6.98 -16.38 19.01
N LEU A 11 6.35 -16.98 20.02
CA LEU A 11 6.29 -16.43 21.38
C LEU A 11 7.66 -16.35 22.05
N GLU A 12 8.56 -17.31 21.83
CA GLU A 12 9.94 -17.25 22.30
C GLU A 12 10.70 -16.06 21.70
N ILE A 13 10.50 -15.79 20.41
CA ILE A 13 11.11 -14.64 19.74
C ILE A 13 10.55 -13.32 20.29
N LEU A 14 9.21 -13.22 20.42
CA LEU A 14 8.56 -12.00 20.94
C LEU A 14 8.95 -11.70 22.40
N ALA A 15 9.11 -12.73 23.22
CA ALA A 15 9.39 -12.61 24.65
C ALA A 15 10.88 -12.53 24.98
N ALA A 16 11.77 -12.61 23.99
CA ALA A 16 13.21 -12.55 24.21
C ALA A 16 13.62 -11.20 24.82
N ILE A 17 14.39 -11.25 25.90
CA ILE A 17 14.92 -10.09 26.63
C ILE A 17 16.45 -10.16 26.71
N ASP A 18 17.08 -8.99 26.77
CA ASP A 18 18.51 -8.84 26.98
C ASP A 18 18.89 -8.91 28.50
N ASP A 19 20.16 -8.75 28.79
CA ASP A 19 20.68 -8.73 30.16
C ASP A 19 20.13 -7.58 31.03
N ASN A 20 19.57 -6.55 30.41
CA ASN A 20 18.92 -5.42 31.08
C ASN A 20 17.39 -5.61 31.21
N LEU A 21 16.89 -6.79 30.90
CA LEU A 21 15.47 -7.15 30.91
C LEU A 21 14.64 -6.33 29.89
N GLN A 22 15.30 -5.82 28.83
CA GLN A 22 14.61 -5.11 27.73
C GLN A 22 14.30 -6.10 26.61
N PHE A 23 13.17 -5.89 25.89
CA PHE A 23 12.87 -6.68 24.72
C PHE A 23 13.99 -6.56 23.68
N VAL A 24 14.52 -7.68 23.24
CA VAL A 24 15.47 -7.75 22.11
C VAL A 24 14.79 -7.27 20.84
N GLN A 25 13.54 -7.68 20.63
CA GLN A 25 12.74 -7.32 19.47
C GLN A 25 11.68 -6.29 19.88
N ARG A 26 11.95 -5.00 19.63
CA ARG A 26 11.02 -3.91 19.94
C ARG A 26 10.00 -3.69 18.84
N ILE A 27 10.34 -4.03 17.60
CA ILE A 27 9.49 -3.90 16.44
C ILE A 27 9.34 -5.29 15.82
N VAL A 28 8.14 -5.86 15.87
CA VAL A 28 7.88 -7.21 15.39
C VAL A 28 6.82 -7.17 14.30
N GLY A 29 7.15 -7.67 13.11
CA GLY A 29 6.22 -7.93 12.03
C GLY A 29 5.85 -9.40 11.98
N LEU A 30 4.56 -9.70 11.96
CA LEU A 30 3.98 -11.04 11.89
C LEU A 30 3.09 -11.15 10.66
N ALA A 31 3.62 -11.72 9.59
CA ALA A 31 2.89 -12.00 8.36
C ALA A 31 2.48 -13.47 8.34
N ILE A 32 1.24 -13.75 8.68
CA ILE A 32 0.72 -15.12 8.78
C ILE A 32 -0.60 -15.21 8.01
N PRO A 33 -0.80 -16.21 7.13
CA PRO A 33 -2.04 -16.39 6.38
C PRO A 33 -3.27 -16.40 7.28
N ARG A 34 -4.43 -16.09 6.72
CA ARG A 34 -5.70 -16.07 7.46
C ARG A 34 -5.99 -17.41 8.13
N GLN A 35 -6.74 -17.36 9.24
CA GLN A 35 -7.23 -18.50 10.01
C GLN A 35 -6.13 -19.39 10.65
N ASN A 36 -4.88 -18.94 10.70
CA ASN A 36 -3.81 -19.66 11.38
C ASN A 36 -3.68 -19.34 12.88
N GLY A 37 -4.57 -18.51 13.46
CA GLY A 37 -4.56 -18.26 14.90
C GLY A 37 -3.57 -17.20 15.39
N LYS A 38 -3.07 -16.30 14.49
CA LYS A 38 -2.18 -15.20 14.90
C LYS A 38 -2.77 -14.32 16.00
N THR A 39 -4.05 -13.90 15.85
CA THR A 39 -4.76 -13.09 16.85
C THR A 39 -4.80 -13.80 18.20
N THR A 40 -5.11 -15.10 18.24
CA THR A 40 -5.13 -15.90 19.45
C THR A 40 -3.75 -15.98 20.11
N THR A 41 -2.68 -16.16 19.32
CA THR A 41 -1.31 -16.23 19.82
C THR A 41 -0.92 -14.92 20.53
N ILE A 42 -1.12 -13.80 19.88
CA ILE A 42 -0.80 -12.47 20.42
C ILE A 42 -1.73 -12.09 21.59
N MET A 43 -3.00 -12.51 21.57
CA MET A 43 -3.92 -12.33 22.68
C MET A 43 -3.37 -12.96 23.96
N TRP A 44 -2.92 -14.21 23.92
CA TRP A 44 -2.33 -14.87 25.09
C TRP A 44 -1.02 -14.24 25.53
N TYR A 45 -0.21 -13.78 24.59
CA TYR A 45 1.02 -13.04 24.90
C TYR A 45 0.73 -11.76 25.69
N VAL A 46 -0.13 -10.90 25.19
CA VAL A 46 -0.45 -9.63 25.86
C VAL A 46 -1.22 -9.83 27.16
N LEU A 47 -2.07 -10.86 27.27
CA LEU A 47 -2.71 -11.23 28.52
C LEU A 47 -1.69 -11.61 29.58
N THR A 48 -0.67 -12.39 29.22
CA THR A 48 0.41 -12.75 30.12
C THR A 48 1.18 -11.51 30.59
N LEU A 49 1.55 -10.63 29.65
CA LEU A 49 2.27 -9.40 29.99
C LEU A 49 1.44 -8.48 30.90
N ALA A 50 0.15 -8.31 30.61
CA ALA A 50 -0.73 -7.47 31.43
C ALA A 50 -0.97 -8.08 32.82
N ILE A 51 -1.26 -9.37 32.92
CA ILE A 51 -1.62 -10.02 34.19
C ILE A 51 -0.40 -10.20 35.11
N VAL A 52 0.73 -10.65 34.56
CA VAL A 52 1.92 -11.04 35.35
C VAL A 52 2.86 -9.87 35.58
N PHE A 53 3.10 -9.06 34.55
CA PHE A 53 4.09 -7.99 34.60
C PHE A 53 3.47 -6.60 34.81
N GLY A 54 2.15 -6.47 34.73
CA GLY A 54 1.47 -5.19 34.85
C GLY A 54 1.62 -4.29 33.61
N ALA A 55 1.83 -4.89 32.44
CA ALA A 55 1.98 -4.15 31.19
C ALA A 55 0.68 -3.43 30.80
N ARG A 56 0.85 -2.26 30.19
CA ARG A 56 -0.24 -1.51 29.56
C ARG A 56 -0.22 -1.76 28.07
N VAL A 57 -1.28 -2.34 27.56
CA VAL A 57 -1.40 -2.79 26.17
C VAL A 57 -2.48 -1.99 25.44
N LEU A 58 -2.16 -1.51 24.25
CA LEU A 58 -3.13 -0.97 23.28
C LEU A 58 -3.28 -1.97 22.14
N TRP A 59 -4.50 -2.46 21.95
CA TRP A 59 -4.87 -3.26 20.78
C TRP A 59 -5.62 -2.42 19.78
N THR A 60 -5.09 -2.28 18.55
CA THR A 60 -5.72 -1.48 17.50
C THR A 60 -6.01 -2.31 16.26
N ALA A 61 -7.15 -2.03 15.61
CA ALA A 61 -7.48 -2.60 14.29
C ALA A 61 -7.92 -1.50 13.31
N HIS A 62 -7.96 -1.85 12.02
CA HIS A 62 -8.30 -0.90 10.95
C HIS A 62 -9.72 -0.32 11.14
N ASN A 63 -10.68 -1.14 11.51
CA ASN A 63 -12.07 -0.72 11.69
C ASN A 63 -12.68 -1.24 13.01
N TYR A 64 -13.82 -0.66 13.41
CA TYR A 64 -14.48 -0.99 14.67
C TYR A 64 -15.02 -2.43 14.68
N SER A 65 -15.48 -2.96 13.55
CA SER A 65 -16.00 -4.33 13.49
C SER A 65 -14.92 -5.38 13.77
N THR A 66 -13.70 -5.18 13.28
CA THR A 66 -12.54 -6.03 13.61
C THR A 66 -12.15 -5.89 15.08
N THR A 67 -12.14 -4.66 15.61
CA THR A 67 -11.87 -4.41 17.02
C THR A 67 -12.89 -5.15 17.92
N ILE A 68 -14.18 -5.09 17.60
CA ILE A 68 -15.23 -5.78 18.36
C ILE A 68 -15.07 -7.29 18.28
N LYS A 69 -14.73 -7.85 17.11
CA LYS A 69 -14.50 -9.29 16.98
C LYS A 69 -13.38 -9.76 17.93
N THR A 70 -12.25 -9.07 17.94
CA THR A 70 -11.15 -9.36 18.85
C THR A 70 -11.57 -9.17 20.31
N LEU A 71 -12.33 -8.13 20.63
CA LEU A 71 -12.87 -7.91 21.97
C LEU A 71 -13.79 -9.06 22.42
N GLU A 72 -14.59 -9.66 21.53
CA GLU A 72 -15.40 -10.84 21.87
C GLU A 72 -14.53 -12.04 22.27
N ASP A 73 -13.41 -12.26 21.56
CA ASP A 73 -12.44 -13.31 21.93
C ASP A 73 -11.87 -13.07 23.35
N PHE A 74 -11.57 -11.81 23.70
CA PHE A 74 -11.17 -11.46 25.07
C PHE A 74 -12.31 -11.65 26.06
N ARG A 75 -13.56 -11.33 25.71
CA ARG A 75 -14.74 -11.53 26.55
C ARG A 75 -14.97 -13.00 26.90
N ASP A 76 -14.66 -13.92 26.00
CA ASP A 76 -14.78 -15.36 26.25
C ASP A 76 -13.79 -15.83 27.33
N ILE A 77 -12.66 -15.13 27.49
CA ILE A 77 -11.66 -15.46 28.51
C ILE A 77 -11.90 -14.64 29.79
N LEU A 78 -12.15 -13.34 29.67
CA LEU A 78 -12.15 -12.39 30.78
C LEU A 78 -13.56 -12.12 31.34
N GLY A 79 -14.60 -12.37 30.57
CA GLY A 79 -15.96 -11.94 30.89
C GLY A 79 -16.25 -10.50 30.45
N THR A 80 -17.45 -10.03 30.73
CA THR A 80 -17.96 -8.69 30.37
C THR A 80 -17.97 -7.71 31.54
N LYS A 81 -17.73 -8.21 32.75
CA LYS A 81 -17.68 -7.43 34.02
C LYS A 81 -16.81 -8.14 35.05
N VAL A 82 -16.43 -7.42 36.08
CA VAL A 82 -15.77 -8.00 37.25
C VAL A 82 -16.73 -8.96 37.95
N HIS A 83 -16.23 -10.13 38.37
CA HIS A 83 -17.01 -11.22 38.95
C HIS A 83 -18.16 -11.69 38.05
N ASP A 84 -17.86 -11.82 36.77
CA ASP A 84 -18.83 -12.35 35.79
C ASP A 84 -19.04 -13.86 36.03
N SER A 85 -20.25 -14.22 36.42
CA SER A 85 -20.61 -15.63 36.69
C SER A 85 -21.20 -16.34 35.46
N VAL A 86 -21.34 -15.63 34.34
CA VAL A 86 -22.02 -16.13 33.13
C VAL A 86 -20.98 -16.36 32.00
N ARG A 87 -20.03 -15.45 31.85
CA ARG A 87 -19.05 -15.48 30.77
C ARG A 87 -17.64 -15.32 31.32
N GLY A 88 -16.70 -15.89 30.61
CA GLY A 88 -15.28 -15.84 30.96
C GLY A 88 -14.83 -17.04 31.83
N ILE A 89 -13.51 -17.19 31.89
CA ILE A 89 -12.86 -18.21 32.70
C ILE A 89 -12.62 -17.61 34.09
N LYS A 90 -13.19 -18.24 35.14
CA LYS A 90 -13.17 -17.72 36.50
C LYS A 90 -11.77 -17.26 36.96
N TYR A 91 -10.73 -18.05 36.69
CA TYR A 91 -9.35 -17.71 37.07
C TYR A 91 -8.91 -16.34 36.52
N PHE A 92 -9.20 -16.04 35.25
CA PHE A 92 -8.83 -14.77 34.63
C PHE A 92 -9.77 -13.63 35.02
N ASN A 93 -11.06 -13.91 35.15
CA ASN A 93 -12.04 -12.90 35.61
C ASN A 93 -11.74 -12.45 37.05
N ASP A 94 -11.34 -13.34 37.94
CA ASP A 94 -10.96 -13.01 39.32
C ASP A 94 -9.75 -12.07 39.40
N ARG A 95 -8.94 -11.97 38.33
CA ARG A 95 -7.80 -11.04 38.23
C ARG A 95 -8.24 -9.62 37.86
N LEU A 96 -9.45 -9.43 37.39
CA LEU A 96 -9.95 -8.11 37.00
C LEU A 96 -10.27 -7.25 38.23
N CYS A 97 -9.94 -5.96 38.17
CA CYS A 97 -10.40 -4.93 39.09
C CYS A 97 -11.35 -3.91 38.43
N ARG A 98 -11.28 -3.76 37.10
CA ARG A 98 -12.17 -2.86 36.35
C ARG A 98 -12.39 -3.37 34.94
N VAL A 99 -13.60 -3.17 34.43
CA VAL A 99 -13.96 -3.39 33.00
C VAL A 99 -14.70 -2.14 32.52
N SER A 100 -14.28 -1.60 31.39
CA SER A 100 -15.00 -0.55 30.67
C SER A 100 -15.62 -1.14 29.40
N SER A 101 -16.93 -0.96 29.26
CA SER A 101 -17.69 -1.33 28.05
C SER A 101 -18.15 -0.10 27.26
N LYS A 102 -17.56 1.07 27.52
CA LYS A 102 -17.90 2.30 26.81
C LYS A 102 -17.37 2.21 25.38
N THR A 103 -18.26 2.39 24.41
CA THR A 103 -17.97 2.33 22.97
C THR A 103 -16.73 3.14 22.62
N ALA A 104 -15.81 2.54 21.86
CA ALA A 104 -14.50 3.07 21.48
C ALA A 104 -13.53 3.38 22.65
N GLN A 105 -13.84 2.91 23.87
CA GLN A 105 -13.01 3.01 25.07
C GLN A 105 -13.08 1.71 25.91
N GLU A 106 -13.33 0.61 25.24
CA GLU A 106 -13.38 -0.71 25.88
C GLU A 106 -12.03 -1.06 26.45
N SER A 107 -12.02 -1.55 27.70
CA SER A 107 -10.78 -1.87 28.38
C SER A 107 -10.96 -2.81 29.56
N TYR A 108 -9.86 -3.51 29.89
CA TYR A 108 -9.71 -4.34 31.06
C TYR A 108 -8.58 -3.81 31.94
N THR A 109 -8.79 -3.73 33.25
CA THR A 109 -7.74 -3.43 34.24
C THR A 109 -7.58 -4.65 35.15
N PHE A 110 -6.36 -5.09 35.33
CA PHE A 110 -6.01 -6.26 36.15
C PHE A 110 -5.41 -5.84 37.47
N LYS A 111 -5.72 -6.57 38.52
CA LYS A 111 -5.06 -6.44 39.86
C LYS A 111 -3.56 -6.69 39.68
N PRO A 112 -2.68 -5.97 40.42
CA PRO A 112 -1.28 -6.29 40.48
C PRO A 112 -1.05 -7.76 40.79
N TYR A 113 -0.11 -8.40 40.13
CA TYR A 113 0.25 -9.80 40.38
C TYR A 113 0.94 -9.97 41.72
N ALA A 114 1.75 -8.99 42.10
CA ALA A 114 2.44 -8.88 43.38
C ALA A 114 2.41 -7.42 43.87
N ALA A 115 2.72 -7.19 45.15
CA ALA A 115 2.63 -5.86 45.77
C ALA A 115 3.55 -4.80 45.14
N ASP A 116 4.63 -5.21 44.51
CA ASP A 116 5.61 -4.37 43.81
C ASP A 116 5.32 -4.19 42.32
N LYS A 117 4.23 -4.75 41.79
CA LYS A 117 3.85 -4.68 40.38
C LYS A 117 2.75 -3.66 40.13
N ASN A 118 2.72 -3.16 38.92
CA ASN A 118 1.70 -2.25 38.45
C ASN A 118 0.37 -2.99 38.12
N GLU A 119 -0.74 -2.25 38.10
CA GLU A 119 -1.98 -2.74 37.49
C GLU A 119 -1.76 -2.98 35.99
N GLY A 120 -2.11 -4.17 35.51
CA GLY A 120 -2.12 -4.44 34.08
C GLY A 120 -3.32 -3.76 33.41
N PHE A 121 -3.17 -3.40 32.16
CA PHE A 121 -4.22 -2.69 31.41
C PHE A 121 -4.24 -3.11 29.94
N ILE A 122 -5.41 -3.42 29.40
CA ILE A 122 -5.60 -3.66 27.96
C ILE A 122 -6.73 -2.77 27.48
N ALA A 123 -6.44 -1.91 26.52
CA ALA A 123 -7.42 -1.05 25.84
C ALA A 123 -7.59 -1.46 24.38
N PHE A 124 -8.80 -1.29 23.86
CA PHE A 124 -9.14 -1.57 22.47
C PHE A 124 -9.53 -0.28 21.78
N SER A 125 -9.06 -0.09 20.57
CA SER A 125 -9.34 1.11 19.78
C SER A 125 -9.27 0.86 18.28
N THR A 126 -10.07 1.62 17.54
CA THR A 126 -9.86 1.75 16.10
C THR A 126 -8.74 2.76 15.82
N ARG A 127 -8.01 2.55 14.72
CA ARG A 127 -7.00 3.51 14.26
C ARG A 127 -7.67 4.76 13.68
N THR A 128 -7.58 5.86 14.41
CA THR A 128 -7.99 7.19 13.96
C THR A 128 -6.87 8.18 14.25
N LYS A 129 -6.86 9.32 13.58
CA LYS A 129 -5.82 10.38 13.75
C LYS A 129 -5.68 10.89 15.20
N THR A 130 -6.67 10.68 16.05
CA THR A 130 -6.74 11.21 17.42
C THR A 130 -7.00 10.14 18.49
N ALA A 131 -6.99 8.87 18.12
CA ALA A 131 -7.27 7.79 19.06
C ALA A 131 -6.16 7.69 20.13
N ASN A 132 -6.59 7.61 21.39
CA ASN A 132 -5.73 7.35 22.57
C ASN A 132 -4.71 8.44 22.93
N LEU A 133 -4.85 9.66 22.42
CA LEU A 133 -4.02 10.79 22.85
C LEU A 133 -4.18 10.99 24.37
N GLY A 134 -3.06 10.99 25.10
CA GLY A 134 -3.00 11.17 26.56
C GLY A 134 -2.93 9.89 27.40
N ASN A 135 -3.05 8.69 26.80
CA ASN A 135 -2.74 7.44 27.46
C ASN A 135 -1.30 6.98 27.13
N THR A 136 -0.68 6.25 28.06
CA THR A 136 0.65 5.64 27.86
C THR A 136 0.55 4.12 27.90
N PHE A 137 1.30 3.47 27.01
CA PHE A 137 1.30 2.02 26.87
C PHE A 137 2.75 1.49 26.81
N ASP A 138 2.93 0.23 27.17
CA ASP A 138 4.18 -0.49 26.98
C ASP A 138 4.15 -1.27 25.65
N ILE A 139 2.99 -1.84 25.31
CA ILE A 139 2.81 -2.69 24.13
C ILE A 139 1.73 -2.09 23.23
N VAL A 140 2.03 -1.98 21.94
CA VAL A 140 1.03 -1.61 20.92
C VAL A 140 0.90 -2.76 19.93
N VAL A 141 -0.30 -3.35 19.86
CA VAL A 141 -0.65 -4.36 18.87
C VAL A 141 -1.41 -3.67 17.73
N ILE A 142 -0.88 -3.83 16.52
CA ILE A 142 -1.43 -3.28 15.29
C ILE A 142 -1.96 -4.44 14.48
N ASP A 143 -3.23 -4.77 14.67
CA ASP A 143 -3.93 -5.83 13.93
C ASP A 143 -4.35 -5.32 12.55
N GLU A 144 -4.41 -6.21 11.55
CA GLU A 144 -4.61 -5.83 10.14
C GLU A 144 -3.61 -4.76 9.68
N ALA A 145 -2.31 -5.02 9.90
CA ALA A 145 -1.23 -4.08 9.57
C ALA A 145 -1.11 -3.80 8.06
N GLN A 146 -1.64 -4.67 7.20
CA GLN A 146 -1.75 -4.44 5.76
C GLN A 146 -2.67 -3.25 5.38
N GLU A 147 -3.49 -2.77 6.33
CA GLU A 147 -4.36 -1.59 6.15
C GLU A 147 -3.81 -0.35 6.89
N LEU A 148 -2.51 -0.35 7.24
CA LEU A 148 -1.90 0.70 8.04
C LEU A 148 -1.42 1.87 7.17
N LEU A 149 -2.02 3.04 7.38
CA LEU A 149 -1.62 4.27 6.73
C LEU A 149 -0.56 5.04 7.56
N PRO A 150 0.32 5.84 6.94
CA PRO A 150 1.36 6.60 7.64
C PRO A 150 0.83 7.50 8.76
N GLU A 151 -0.33 8.12 8.56
CA GLU A 151 -0.98 9.01 9.54
C GLU A 151 -1.41 8.29 10.84
N HIS A 152 -1.73 6.99 10.75
CA HIS A 152 -2.06 6.19 11.93
C HIS A 152 -0.85 5.97 12.82
N ILE A 153 0.34 5.81 12.23
CA ILE A 153 1.59 5.61 12.96
C ILE A 153 1.95 6.84 13.79
N GLN A 154 1.83 8.03 13.21
CA GLN A 154 2.12 9.29 13.89
C GLN A 154 1.29 9.47 15.16
N ALA A 155 0.07 8.94 15.19
CA ALA A 155 -0.80 8.98 16.37
C ALA A 155 -0.44 7.90 17.43
N LEU A 156 0.12 6.77 17.00
CA LEU A 156 0.41 5.62 17.89
C LEU A 156 1.78 5.70 18.56
N LEU A 157 2.83 6.10 17.83
CA LEU A 157 4.21 6.09 18.34
C LEU A 157 4.42 6.89 19.65
N PRO A 158 3.86 8.11 19.81
CA PRO A 158 4.06 8.88 21.05
C PRO A 158 3.45 8.21 22.30
N THR A 159 2.50 7.28 22.14
CA THR A 159 1.79 6.67 23.27
C THR A 159 2.64 5.69 24.08
N THR A 160 3.80 5.26 23.57
CA THR A 160 4.69 4.30 24.26
C THR A 160 5.91 4.95 24.92
N SER A 161 6.10 6.25 24.77
CA SER A 161 7.29 6.93 25.33
C SER A 161 7.37 6.96 26.85
N SER A 162 6.29 6.65 27.56
CA SER A 162 6.19 6.75 29.03
C SER A 162 5.40 5.59 29.63
N GLY A 163 5.43 4.41 29.02
CA GLY A 163 4.83 3.20 29.60
C GLY A 163 5.46 2.82 30.94
N PRO A 164 4.71 2.25 31.90
CA PRO A 164 5.21 1.97 33.24
C PRO A 164 6.32 0.92 33.31
N LEU A 165 6.47 0.07 32.29
CA LEU A 165 7.56 -0.89 32.21
C LEU A 165 8.85 -0.30 31.60
N VAL A 166 8.77 0.89 30.99
CA VAL A 166 9.88 1.53 30.28
C VAL A 166 10.53 0.57 29.25
N ASN A 167 9.72 -0.29 28.65
CA ASN A 167 10.16 -1.36 27.75
C ASN A 167 9.13 -1.49 26.59
N PRO A 168 9.14 -0.56 25.61
CA PRO A 168 8.15 -0.52 24.56
C PRO A 168 8.32 -1.64 23.54
N GLN A 169 7.19 -2.22 23.10
CA GLN A 169 7.15 -3.16 21.98
C GLN A 169 5.98 -2.87 21.04
N TYR A 170 6.24 -2.91 19.73
CA TYR A 170 5.26 -2.75 18.67
C TYR A 170 5.11 -4.06 17.89
N ILE A 171 3.90 -4.60 17.86
CA ILE A 171 3.59 -5.86 17.18
C ILE A 171 2.65 -5.57 16.02
N TYR A 172 3.20 -5.63 14.81
CA TYR A 172 2.46 -5.49 13.57
C TYR A 172 2.06 -6.87 13.07
N MET A 173 0.77 -7.15 12.99
CA MET A 173 0.30 -8.44 12.49
C MET A 173 -0.69 -8.27 11.34
N GLY A 174 -0.49 -9.05 10.28
CA GLY A 174 -1.27 -8.92 9.07
C GLY A 174 -1.12 -10.09 8.10
N THR A 175 -1.62 -9.87 6.91
CA THR A 175 -1.43 -10.66 5.71
C THR A 175 -0.79 -9.78 4.63
N PRO A 176 -0.36 -10.30 3.50
CA PRO A 176 0.03 -9.47 2.37
C PRO A 176 -1.04 -8.43 2.01
N ARG A 177 -0.61 -7.28 1.50
CA ARG A 177 -1.49 -6.18 1.10
C ARG A 177 -2.42 -6.61 -0.04
N ARG A 178 -3.69 -6.22 0.04
CA ARG A 178 -4.66 -6.50 -1.04
C ARG A 178 -4.43 -5.61 -2.24
N ALA A 179 -4.76 -6.12 -3.42
CA ALA A 179 -4.77 -5.33 -4.65
C ALA A 179 -5.63 -4.06 -4.49
N GLY A 180 -5.14 -2.94 -5.00
CA GLY A 180 -5.82 -1.63 -4.91
C GLY A 180 -5.70 -0.90 -3.57
N SER A 181 -5.08 -1.48 -2.53
CA SER A 181 -4.79 -0.78 -1.27
C SER A 181 -3.61 0.16 -1.43
N THR A 182 -3.71 1.37 -0.87
CA THR A 182 -2.62 2.35 -0.79
C THR A 182 -1.78 2.21 0.49
N ALA A 183 -2.13 1.26 1.36
CA ALA A 183 -1.47 1.03 2.64
C ALA A 183 -0.25 0.13 2.48
N ASP A 184 0.90 0.71 2.15
CA ASP A 184 2.14 0.00 1.83
C ASP A 184 3.12 -0.16 3.01
N LYS A 185 2.77 0.39 4.18
CA LYS A 185 3.70 0.47 5.32
C LYS A 185 4.18 -0.91 5.80
N PHE A 186 3.28 -1.89 5.86
CA PHE A 186 3.59 -3.24 6.32
C PHE A 186 4.50 -3.97 5.32
N GLU A 187 4.26 -3.76 4.03
CA GLU A 187 5.11 -4.27 2.94
C GLU A 187 6.50 -3.62 2.94
N LYS A 188 6.60 -2.30 3.12
CA LYS A 188 7.87 -1.60 3.28
C LYS A 188 8.66 -2.08 4.51
N MET A 189 7.96 -2.40 5.60
CA MET A 189 8.58 -2.99 6.79
C MET A 189 9.17 -4.37 6.48
N ARG A 190 8.44 -5.22 5.73
CA ARG A 190 8.94 -6.51 5.23
C ARG A 190 10.20 -6.33 4.39
N THR A 191 10.15 -5.49 3.37
CA THR A 191 11.27 -5.23 2.46
C THR A 191 12.52 -4.79 3.24
N ARG A 192 12.36 -3.86 4.18
CA ARG A 192 13.45 -3.39 5.04
C ARG A 192 14.04 -4.51 5.92
N ALA A 193 13.19 -5.31 6.54
CA ALA A 193 13.62 -6.43 7.37
C ALA A 193 14.39 -7.49 6.56
N LEU A 194 13.90 -7.82 5.35
CA LEU A 194 14.55 -8.79 4.46
C LEU A 194 15.86 -8.26 3.86
N SER A 195 15.98 -6.95 3.66
CA SER A 195 17.24 -6.33 3.18
C SER A 195 18.34 -6.23 4.25
N GLY A 196 18.03 -6.50 5.52
CA GLY A 196 18.96 -6.41 6.62
C GLY A 196 19.36 -4.99 7.04
N ILE A 197 18.63 -3.97 6.59
CA ILE A 197 18.91 -2.55 6.88
C ILE A 197 18.22 -2.15 8.18
N ASP A 198 18.97 -1.59 9.16
CA ASP A 198 18.47 -1.08 10.45
C ASP A 198 17.52 -2.07 11.17
N ILE A 199 17.98 -3.30 11.39
CA ILE A 199 17.18 -4.39 11.96
C ILE A 199 17.60 -4.75 13.42
N GLU A 200 18.41 -3.95 14.07
CA GLU A 200 18.99 -4.28 15.40
C GLU A 200 17.93 -4.64 16.44
N ASP A 201 16.77 -3.98 16.42
CA ASP A 201 15.64 -4.22 17.31
C ASP A 201 14.34 -4.62 16.57
N THR A 202 14.48 -5.01 15.31
CA THR A 202 13.36 -5.35 14.42
C THR A 202 13.42 -6.83 14.04
N CYS A 203 12.28 -7.53 14.20
CA CYS A 203 12.10 -8.91 13.76
C CYS A 203 10.96 -9.00 12.74
N TRP A 204 11.16 -9.83 11.74
CA TRP A 204 10.11 -10.19 10.77
C TRP A 204 9.89 -11.70 10.80
N ILE A 205 8.66 -12.11 11.12
CA ILE A 205 8.23 -13.52 11.14
C ILE A 205 7.20 -13.68 10.03
N GLU A 206 7.46 -14.57 9.10
CA GLU A 206 6.63 -14.77 7.92
C GLU A 206 6.36 -16.25 7.68
N TYR A 207 5.10 -16.55 7.40
CA TYR A 207 4.63 -17.85 6.91
C TYR A 207 3.88 -17.62 5.62
N GLY A 208 4.14 -18.45 4.61
CA GLY A 208 3.52 -18.32 3.31
C GLY A 208 4.35 -19.01 2.23
N LEU A 209 3.97 -18.77 0.98
CA LEU A 209 4.68 -19.21 -0.21
C LEU A 209 5.34 -18.02 -0.91
N GLU A 210 6.39 -18.28 -1.66
CA GLU A 210 7.14 -17.25 -2.38
C GLU A 210 6.44 -16.81 -3.67
N GLU A 211 5.64 -17.71 -4.28
CA GLU A 211 4.96 -17.48 -5.56
C GLU A 211 3.52 -18.02 -5.58
N VAL A 212 2.69 -17.51 -6.46
CA VAL A 212 1.30 -17.93 -6.63
C VAL A 212 1.23 -19.40 -7.04
N GLY A 213 1.91 -19.81 -8.11
CA GLY A 213 1.94 -21.17 -8.63
C GLY A 213 0.56 -21.84 -8.75
N ASP A 214 0.50 -23.18 -8.67
CA ASP A 214 -0.80 -23.89 -8.64
C ASP A 214 -1.45 -23.76 -7.25
N VAL A 215 -2.44 -22.92 -7.15
CA VAL A 215 -3.22 -22.69 -5.92
C VAL A 215 -4.19 -23.83 -5.60
N SER A 216 -4.38 -24.80 -6.50
CA SER A 216 -5.23 -25.96 -6.29
C SER A 216 -4.45 -27.16 -5.72
N ASP A 217 -3.12 -27.08 -5.72
CA ASP A 217 -2.25 -28.09 -5.09
C ASP A 217 -2.31 -27.98 -3.55
N GLU A 218 -3.09 -28.86 -2.94
CA GLU A 218 -3.25 -28.89 -1.48
C GLU A 218 -1.95 -29.14 -0.72
N SER A 219 -0.93 -29.76 -1.34
CA SER A 219 0.36 -29.98 -0.68
C SER A 219 1.07 -28.64 -0.36
N ARG A 220 0.84 -27.61 -1.17
CA ARG A 220 1.34 -26.25 -0.96
C ARG A 220 0.64 -25.57 0.21
N TRP A 221 -0.65 -25.87 0.47
CA TRP A 221 -1.40 -25.30 1.59
C TRP A 221 -0.79 -25.68 2.94
N TYR A 222 -0.31 -26.93 3.08
CA TYR A 222 0.38 -27.40 4.28
C TYR A 222 1.72 -26.70 4.50
N LYS A 223 2.39 -26.25 3.44
CA LYS A 223 3.63 -25.46 3.55
C LYS A 223 3.34 -24.02 3.97
N ALA A 224 2.27 -23.43 3.44
CA ALA A 224 1.89 -22.05 3.68
C ALA A 224 1.26 -21.80 5.05
N ALA A 225 0.41 -22.75 5.50
CA ALA A 225 -0.45 -22.58 6.68
C ALA A 225 0.05 -23.45 7.84
N PRO A 226 0.81 -22.89 8.79
CA PRO A 226 1.43 -23.67 9.85
C PRO A 226 0.42 -24.35 10.77
N SER A 227 -0.75 -23.77 11.00
CA SER A 227 -1.82 -24.41 11.78
C SER A 227 -2.52 -25.54 11.05
N LEU A 228 -2.54 -25.53 9.73
CA LEU A 228 -2.99 -26.67 8.93
C LEU A 228 -1.96 -27.80 9.02
N ALA A 229 -0.68 -27.48 8.90
CA ALA A 229 0.42 -28.46 9.00
C ALA A 229 0.44 -29.20 10.34
N GLU A 230 0.08 -28.51 11.43
CA GLU A 230 0.00 -29.12 12.77
C GLU A 230 -1.40 -29.66 13.12
N GLY A 231 -2.33 -29.71 12.16
CA GLY A 231 -3.66 -30.30 12.33
C GLY A 231 -4.61 -29.50 13.24
N ILE A 232 -4.34 -28.24 13.48
CA ILE A 232 -5.20 -27.34 14.28
C ILE A 232 -6.36 -26.81 13.44
N VAL A 233 -6.07 -26.47 12.19
CA VAL A 233 -7.06 -26.01 11.21
C VAL A 233 -7.46 -27.17 10.31
N ASN A 234 -8.77 -27.28 10.03
CA ASN A 234 -9.28 -28.31 9.13
C ASN A 234 -9.18 -27.84 7.66
N ILE A 235 -8.58 -28.68 6.82
CA ILE A 235 -8.44 -28.40 5.38
C ILE A 235 -9.78 -28.10 4.69
N THR A 236 -10.90 -28.64 5.21
CA THR A 236 -12.23 -28.39 4.65
C THR A 236 -12.60 -26.90 4.64
N ALA A 237 -12.14 -26.14 5.63
CA ALA A 237 -12.35 -24.69 5.66
C ALA A 237 -11.61 -23.98 4.52
N LEU A 238 -10.35 -24.36 4.25
CA LEU A 238 -9.58 -23.80 3.13
C LEU A 238 -10.19 -24.20 1.77
N ARG A 239 -10.65 -25.45 1.62
CA ARG A 239 -11.38 -25.88 0.41
C ARG A 239 -12.64 -25.07 0.15
N ALA A 240 -13.36 -24.67 1.21
CA ALA A 240 -14.53 -23.82 1.08
C ALA A 240 -14.15 -22.39 0.63
N LEU A 241 -13.06 -21.81 1.17
CA LEU A 241 -12.55 -20.53 0.75
C LEU A 241 -12.04 -20.54 -0.69
N ARG A 242 -11.30 -21.61 -1.08
CA ARG A 242 -10.80 -21.79 -2.45
C ARG A 242 -11.88 -21.70 -3.52
N LYS A 243 -13.09 -22.20 -3.22
CA LYS A 243 -14.25 -22.15 -4.13
C LYS A 243 -14.87 -20.76 -4.29
N GLN A 244 -14.55 -19.81 -3.39
CA GLN A 244 -15.15 -18.50 -3.34
C GLN A 244 -14.18 -17.38 -3.75
N MET A 245 -12.88 -17.69 -3.81
CA MET A 245 -11.82 -16.72 -4.12
C MET A 245 -11.22 -17.05 -5.48
N ASP A 246 -10.82 -16.02 -6.22
CA ASP A 246 -9.93 -16.20 -7.37
C ASP A 246 -8.53 -16.64 -6.91
N ASP A 247 -7.68 -16.99 -7.87
CA ASP A 247 -6.37 -17.59 -7.61
C ASP A 247 -5.44 -16.63 -6.84
N LEU A 248 -5.41 -15.35 -7.22
CA LEU A 248 -4.57 -14.36 -6.57
C LEU A 248 -5.05 -14.04 -5.17
N GLN A 249 -6.35 -13.86 -5.00
CA GLN A 249 -6.97 -13.60 -3.72
C GLN A 249 -6.73 -14.74 -2.74
N PHE A 250 -6.86 -16.00 -3.21
CA PHE A 250 -6.57 -17.17 -2.40
C PHE A 250 -5.08 -17.28 -2.04
N ALA A 251 -4.19 -17.00 -3.00
CA ALA A 251 -2.75 -16.99 -2.77
C ALA A 251 -2.34 -15.97 -1.71
N GLN A 252 -2.85 -14.74 -1.78
CA GLN A 252 -2.56 -13.70 -0.79
C GLN A 252 -3.11 -14.02 0.60
N GLU A 253 -4.42 -14.30 0.69
CA GLU A 253 -5.13 -14.38 1.95
C GLU A 253 -4.89 -15.71 2.68
N CYS A 254 -4.81 -16.83 1.94
CA CYS A 254 -4.74 -18.16 2.51
C CYS A 254 -3.34 -18.79 2.40
N LEU A 255 -2.55 -18.42 1.40
CA LEU A 255 -1.20 -18.93 1.19
C LEU A 255 -0.09 -17.92 1.52
N GLY A 256 -0.44 -16.69 1.88
CA GLY A 256 0.52 -15.67 2.34
C GLY A 256 1.48 -15.16 1.27
N VAL A 257 1.12 -15.29 -0.01
CA VAL A 257 1.97 -14.84 -1.12
C VAL A 257 1.98 -13.31 -1.19
N TRP A 258 3.17 -12.74 -1.21
CA TRP A 258 3.40 -11.31 -1.48
C TRP A 258 3.48 -11.12 -2.98
N LEU A 259 2.39 -10.62 -3.55
CA LEU A 259 2.31 -10.40 -4.99
C LEU A 259 3.30 -9.32 -5.43
N THR A 260 3.93 -9.57 -6.57
CA THR A 260 4.68 -8.54 -7.29
C THR A 260 3.74 -7.43 -7.78
N PRO A 261 4.25 -6.23 -8.08
CA PRO A 261 3.43 -5.17 -8.68
C PRO A 261 2.64 -5.63 -9.92
N GLN A 262 3.24 -6.48 -10.75
CA GLN A 262 2.60 -7.05 -11.94
C GLN A 262 1.43 -7.99 -11.60
N GLU A 263 1.58 -8.82 -10.58
CA GLU A 263 0.51 -9.71 -10.10
C GLU A 263 -0.62 -8.93 -9.42
N PHE A 264 -0.33 -7.80 -8.74
CA PHE A 264 -1.35 -6.89 -8.21
C PHE A 264 -2.25 -6.30 -9.28
N ALA A 265 -1.76 -6.15 -10.49
CA ALA A 265 -2.47 -5.51 -11.59
C ALA A 265 -3.63 -6.30 -12.20
N GLY A 266 -3.98 -7.44 -11.65
CA GLY A 266 -5.19 -8.16 -12.06
C GLY A 266 -4.97 -9.45 -12.81
N GLY A 267 -4.05 -10.28 -12.35
CA GLY A 267 -4.07 -11.70 -12.66
C GLY A 267 -3.61 -12.12 -14.04
N ALA A 268 -3.06 -11.23 -14.82
CA ALA A 268 -2.28 -11.59 -16.00
C ALA A 268 -0.93 -10.89 -15.85
N GLY A 269 0.09 -11.59 -15.42
CA GLY A 269 1.45 -11.09 -15.18
C GLY A 269 2.18 -10.48 -16.38
N ALA A 270 1.46 -9.82 -17.25
CA ALA A 270 2.03 -9.05 -18.35
C ALA A 270 1.86 -7.55 -18.05
N PRO A 271 2.89 -6.74 -18.28
CA PRO A 271 2.75 -5.30 -18.30
C PRO A 271 1.64 -4.91 -19.30
N LEU A 272 1.04 -3.75 -19.10
CA LEU A 272 -0.03 -3.26 -19.97
C LEU A 272 0.43 -3.19 -21.44
N ILE A 273 1.68 -2.82 -21.61
CA ILE A 273 2.41 -2.80 -22.88
C ILE A 273 3.69 -3.57 -22.64
N ASP A 274 3.87 -4.71 -23.31
CA ASP A 274 5.10 -5.48 -23.20
C ASP A 274 6.27 -4.78 -23.91
N LYS A 275 7.48 -5.10 -23.48
CA LYS A 275 8.69 -4.46 -23.98
C LYS A 275 8.86 -4.62 -25.50
N THR A 276 8.50 -5.77 -26.04
CA THR A 276 8.64 -6.05 -27.49
C THR A 276 7.73 -5.16 -28.31
N THR A 277 6.45 -5.01 -27.87
CA THR A 277 5.48 -4.14 -28.52
C THR A 277 5.89 -2.67 -28.43
N TRP A 278 6.41 -2.22 -27.26
CA TRP A 278 6.93 -0.87 -27.10
C TRP A 278 8.14 -0.58 -27.97
N GLU A 279 9.13 -1.46 -28.01
CA GLU A 279 10.33 -1.36 -28.82
C GLU A 279 10.03 -1.32 -30.33
N ALA A 280 8.95 -1.96 -30.78
CA ALA A 280 8.51 -1.90 -32.17
C ALA A 280 8.09 -0.49 -32.62
N CYS A 281 7.76 0.40 -31.67
CA CYS A 281 7.43 1.81 -31.93
C CYS A 281 8.66 2.74 -31.89
N LYS A 282 9.84 2.23 -31.60
CA LYS A 282 11.06 3.01 -31.49
C LYS A 282 11.57 3.54 -32.85
N THR A 283 11.91 4.82 -32.88
CA THR A 283 12.56 5.45 -34.03
C THR A 283 14.02 5.76 -33.76
N HIS A 284 14.80 5.94 -34.84
CA HIS A 284 16.22 6.30 -34.77
C HIS A 284 16.49 7.80 -34.90
N CYS A 285 15.43 8.60 -35.08
CA CYS A 285 15.52 10.05 -35.26
C CYS A 285 14.46 10.75 -34.43
N ALA A 286 14.84 11.87 -33.83
CA ALA A 286 13.88 12.77 -33.21
C ALA A 286 12.93 13.36 -34.27
N PRO A 287 11.67 13.69 -33.93
CA PRO A 287 10.71 14.28 -34.83
C PRO A 287 11.19 15.66 -35.34
N GLN A 288 10.82 15.97 -36.57
CA GLN A 288 11.19 17.25 -37.19
C GLN A 288 10.09 18.31 -37.02
N GLY A 289 8.88 17.89 -36.63
CA GLY A 289 7.72 18.74 -36.41
C GLY A 289 7.83 19.64 -35.17
N LYS A 290 6.90 20.59 -35.07
CA LYS A 290 6.76 21.39 -33.85
C LYS A 290 5.94 20.61 -32.82
N PRO A 291 6.17 20.83 -31.51
CA PRO A 291 5.32 20.27 -30.49
C PRO A 291 3.83 20.57 -30.72
N THR A 292 3.02 19.53 -30.78
CA THR A 292 1.57 19.62 -31.01
C THR A 292 0.84 19.71 -29.66
N ALA A 293 1.34 19.00 -28.62
CA ALA A 293 0.78 19.06 -27.28
C ALA A 293 1.85 18.79 -26.21
N TYR A 294 1.62 19.32 -25.03
CA TYR A 294 2.35 18.94 -23.80
C TYR A 294 1.39 18.37 -22.78
N ALA A 295 1.89 17.51 -21.89
CA ALA A 295 1.14 17.11 -20.72
C ALA A 295 2.01 17.14 -19.47
N VAL A 296 1.39 17.55 -18.36
CA VAL A 296 1.96 17.54 -17.01
C VAL A 296 1.11 16.64 -16.14
N LYS A 297 1.72 15.62 -15.58
CA LYS A 297 1.06 14.73 -14.63
C LYS A 297 1.77 14.76 -13.28
N PHE A 298 1.01 14.99 -12.22
CA PHE A 298 1.51 14.83 -10.85
C PHE A 298 1.29 13.41 -10.38
N SER A 299 2.26 12.86 -9.66
CA SER A 299 2.12 11.56 -8.99
C SER A 299 0.96 11.56 -8.00
N VAL A 300 0.37 10.40 -7.73
CA VAL A 300 -0.79 10.24 -6.84
C VAL A 300 -0.49 10.76 -5.42
N ASP A 301 0.73 10.55 -4.94
CA ASP A 301 1.23 11.02 -3.64
C ASP A 301 1.68 12.50 -3.65
N GLY A 302 1.73 13.14 -4.83
CA GLY A 302 2.16 14.53 -5.00
C GLY A 302 3.65 14.77 -4.77
N THR A 303 4.48 13.74 -4.77
CA THR A 303 5.93 13.84 -4.50
C THR A 303 6.71 14.31 -5.72
N TYR A 304 6.30 13.94 -6.92
CA TYR A 304 6.94 14.34 -8.17
C TYR A 304 5.91 14.67 -9.26
N PHE A 305 6.40 15.22 -10.37
CA PHE A 305 5.65 15.44 -11.59
C PHE A 305 6.46 14.96 -12.80
N ALA A 306 5.77 14.60 -13.86
CA ALA A 306 6.34 14.31 -15.17
C ALA A 306 5.78 15.26 -16.23
N VAL A 307 6.59 15.59 -17.21
CA VAL A 307 6.22 16.40 -18.37
C VAL A 307 6.55 15.62 -19.63
N CYS A 308 5.57 15.36 -20.46
CA CYS A 308 5.77 14.77 -21.80
C CYS A 308 5.35 15.75 -22.89
N VAL A 309 5.89 15.50 -24.07
CA VAL A 309 5.56 16.21 -25.31
C VAL A 309 5.08 15.23 -26.35
N ALA A 310 4.14 15.65 -27.19
CA ALA A 310 3.74 14.93 -28.39
C ALA A 310 3.92 15.81 -29.62
N VAL A 311 4.38 15.20 -30.70
CA VAL A 311 4.54 15.79 -32.02
C VAL A 311 3.74 14.95 -33.01
N LYS A 312 2.75 15.54 -33.68
CA LYS A 312 1.99 14.86 -34.73
C LYS A 312 2.72 15.06 -36.05
N GLU A 313 3.02 13.96 -36.72
CA GLU A 313 3.69 13.94 -38.05
C GLU A 313 2.94 12.94 -38.94
N ASP A 314 2.27 13.45 -39.93
CA ASP A 314 1.45 12.66 -40.88
C ASP A 314 0.54 11.63 -40.16
N ASP A 315 0.83 10.33 -40.34
CA ASP A 315 0.05 9.22 -39.74
C ASP A 315 0.52 8.78 -38.34
N HIS A 316 1.52 9.46 -37.77
CA HIS A 316 2.11 9.05 -36.49
C HIS A 316 2.11 10.17 -35.45
N ILE A 317 1.99 9.82 -34.19
CA ILE A 317 2.20 10.74 -33.08
C ILE A 317 3.45 10.30 -32.31
N HIS A 318 4.45 11.16 -32.28
CA HIS A 318 5.68 10.95 -31.56
C HIS A 318 5.56 11.47 -30.12
N VAL A 319 6.02 10.68 -29.13
CA VAL A 319 5.98 11.07 -27.71
C VAL A 319 7.35 10.97 -27.05
N GLU A 320 7.68 11.96 -26.21
CA GLU A 320 8.94 11.98 -25.46
C GLU A 320 8.71 12.47 -24.02
N LEU A 321 9.53 11.96 -23.08
CA LEU A 321 9.64 12.51 -21.74
C LEU A 321 10.55 13.74 -21.75
N VAL A 322 10.00 14.88 -21.38
CA VAL A 322 10.74 16.16 -21.31
C VAL A 322 11.42 16.34 -19.96
N ASP A 323 10.71 15.98 -18.87
CA ASP A 323 11.22 16.21 -17.51
C ASP A 323 10.47 15.37 -16.48
N LYS A 324 11.19 14.89 -15.45
CA LYS A 324 10.64 14.24 -14.27
C LYS A 324 11.34 14.80 -13.06
N ARG A 325 10.63 15.48 -12.15
CA ARG A 325 11.20 16.12 -10.96
C ARG A 325 10.36 16.00 -9.72
N ALA A 326 11.04 16.07 -8.57
CA ALA A 326 10.37 16.25 -7.29
C ALA A 326 9.58 17.56 -7.24
N CYS A 327 8.40 17.51 -6.63
CA CYS A 327 7.55 18.70 -6.45
C CYS A 327 8.20 19.75 -5.54
N ILE A 328 9.03 19.30 -4.58
CA ILE A 328 9.79 20.21 -3.69
C ILE A 328 10.87 20.91 -4.52
N GLY A 329 10.77 22.25 -4.63
CA GLY A 329 11.70 23.08 -5.40
C GLY A 329 11.42 23.18 -6.91
N GLY A 330 10.66 22.26 -7.49
CA GLY A 330 10.42 22.19 -8.94
C GLY A 330 9.26 23.04 -9.47
N LYS A 331 8.24 23.34 -8.66
CA LYS A 331 6.97 23.97 -9.10
C LYS A 331 7.12 25.36 -9.72
N LYS A 332 8.14 26.13 -9.34
CA LYS A 332 8.38 27.47 -9.93
C LYS A 332 8.90 27.35 -11.37
N ALA A 333 9.83 26.45 -11.61
CA ALA A 333 10.38 26.18 -12.94
C ALA A 333 9.31 25.57 -13.85
N LEU A 334 8.52 24.63 -13.32
CA LEU A 334 7.39 24.02 -14.02
C LEU A 334 6.36 25.08 -14.45
N ALA A 335 5.95 25.99 -13.56
CA ALA A 335 5.02 27.06 -13.91
C ALA A 335 5.57 27.97 -15.04
N ALA A 336 6.84 28.33 -14.97
CA ALA A 336 7.48 29.14 -16.03
C ALA A 336 7.55 28.37 -17.36
N PHE A 337 7.86 27.07 -17.32
CA PHE A 337 7.86 26.20 -18.50
C PHE A 337 6.47 26.15 -19.14
N VAL A 338 5.44 25.79 -18.35
CA VAL A 338 4.05 25.69 -18.85
C VAL A 338 3.55 27.02 -19.38
N THR A 339 3.75 28.11 -18.64
CA THR A 339 3.36 29.47 -19.12
C THR A 339 3.96 29.79 -20.49
N LYS A 340 5.22 29.45 -20.70
CA LYS A 340 5.89 29.71 -21.99
C LYS A 340 5.31 28.83 -23.12
N ARG A 341 5.06 27.55 -22.85
CA ARG A 341 4.56 26.61 -23.88
C ARG A 341 3.09 26.85 -24.20
N ALA A 342 2.29 27.12 -23.20
CA ALA A 342 0.86 27.39 -23.36
C ALA A 342 0.54 28.69 -24.15
N GLN A 343 1.55 29.52 -24.51
CA GLN A 343 1.29 30.64 -25.41
C GLN A 343 0.85 30.22 -26.81
N THR A 344 1.28 29.04 -27.28
CA THR A 344 1.06 28.60 -28.67
C THR A 344 0.66 27.13 -28.79
N THR A 345 0.71 26.36 -27.71
CA THR A 345 0.55 24.91 -27.75
C THR A 345 -0.30 24.46 -26.56
N PRO A 346 -1.30 23.59 -26.73
CA PRO A 346 -2.11 23.08 -25.63
C PRO A 346 -1.26 22.29 -24.64
N VAL A 347 -1.54 22.49 -23.34
CA VAL A 347 -0.89 21.81 -22.22
C VAL A 347 -1.96 21.16 -21.35
N VAL A 348 -1.97 19.83 -21.30
CA VAL A 348 -2.83 19.08 -20.41
C VAL A 348 -2.21 19.03 -19.03
N ILE A 349 -2.99 19.31 -17.98
CA ILE A 349 -2.50 19.33 -16.60
C ILE A 349 -3.42 18.46 -15.74
N ASP A 350 -2.89 17.35 -15.21
CA ASP A 350 -3.66 16.43 -14.38
C ASP A 350 -2.92 16.04 -13.09
N GLY A 351 -3.66 15.59 -12.06
CA GLY A 351 -3.16 15.13 -10.76
C GLY A 351 -3.65 15.92 -9.56
N LYS A 352 -4.96 15.93 -9.32
CA LYS A 352 -5.64 16.49 -8.12
C LYS A 352 -5.08 17.86 -7.69
N ALA A 353 -4.73 17.99 -6.39
CA ALA A 353 -4.26 19.25 -5.81
C ALA A 353 -2.95 19.81 -6.44
N GLY A 354 -2.14 18.96 -7.08
CA GLY A 354 -0.94 19.40 -7.80
C GLY A 354 -1.30 20.23 -9.03
N ALA A 355 -2.25 19.78 -9.83
CA ALA A 355 -2.74 20.45 -11.03
C ALA A 355 -3.41 21.79 -10.68
N GLU A 356 -4.36 21.80 -9.75
CA GLU A 356 -5.02 23.04 -9.30
C GLU A 356 -4.03 24.09 -8.81
N SER A 357 -3.02 23.67 -8.02
CA SER A 357 -1.97 24.56 -7.52
C SER A 357 -1.11 25.14 -8.65
N LEU A 358 -0.84 24.37 -9.69
CA LEU A 358 -0.07 24.82 -10.86
C LEU A 358 -0.88 25.83 -11.69
N ILE A 359 -2.11 25.49 -12.04
CA ILE A 359 -3.02 26.35 -12.81
C ILE A 359 -3.22 27.69 -12.09
N LYS A 360 -3.51 27.66 -10.79
CA LYS A 360 -3.62 28.88 -9.98
C LYS A 360 -2.35 29.74 -9.98
N ARG A 361 -1.18 29.11 -10.04
CA ARG A 361 0.12 29.82 -10.08
C ARG A 361 0.38 30.47 -11.44
N ILE A 362 -0.06 29.84 -12.53
CA ILE A 362 0.05 30.36 -13.89
C ILE A 362 -0.90 31.55 -14.03
N GLY A 363 -2.15 31.42 -13.56
CA GLY A 363 -3.17 32.49 -13.63
C GLY A 363 -3.35 33.00 -15.06
N GLU A 364 -3.44 34.31 -15.22
CA GLU A 364 -3.63 35.00 -16.51
C GLU A 364 -2.34 35.06 -17.37
N ALA A 365 -1.24 34.46 -16.95
CA ALA A 365 0.03 34.52 -17.67
C ALA A 365 0.07 33.59 -18.91
N ALA A 366 -0.92 32.71 -19.08
CA ALA A 366 -1.12 31.88 -20.27
C ALA A 366 -2.59 31.91 -20.71
N PRO A 367 -2.90 31.71 -22.01
CA PRO A 367 -4.26 31.58 -22.51
C PRO A 367 -4.98 30.42 -21.83
N GLU A 368 -6.20 30.64 -21.34
CA GLU A 368 -6.99 29.64 -20.62
C GLU A 368 -7.36 28.46 -21.53
N GLU A 369 -7.61 28.74 -22.81
CA GLU A 369 -7.93 27.72 -23.83
C GLU A 369 -6.81 26.72 -24.08
N ASN A 370 -5.57 27.07 -23.73
CA ASN A 370 -4.40 26.20 -23.85
C ASN A 370 -4.03 25.46 -22.53
N LEU A 371 -4.79 25.67 -21.46
CA LEU A 371 -4.60 24.96 -20.17
C LEU A 371 -5.75 23.98 -19.96
N ILE A 372 -5.55 22.72 -20.32
CA ILE A 372 -6.58 21.70 -20.34
C ILE A 372 -6.50 20.84 -19.09
N SER A 373 -7.63 20.66 -18.38
CA SER A 373 -7.78 19.70 -17.28
C SER A 373 -8.69 18.57 -17.70
N PRO A 374 -8.17 17.35 -17.91
CA PRO A 374 -8.97 16.25 -18.41
C PRO A 374 -9.98 15.78 -17.35
N THR A 375 -11.17 15.40 -17.79
CA THR A 375 -12.13 14.68 -16.97
C THR A 375 -11.69 13.24 -16.77
N PRO A 376 -12.22 12.53 -15.73
CA PRO A 376 -11.92 11.10 -15.55
C PRO A 376 -12.32 10.23 -16.77
N ALA A 377 -13.35 10.62 -17.51
CA ALA A 377 -13.77 9.91 -18.71
C ALA A 377 -12.75 10.08 -19.86
N GLU A 378 -12.27 11.31 -20.06
CA GLU A 378 -11.23 11.61 -21.07
C GLU A 378 -9.91 10.91 -20.72
N LEU A 379 -9.51 10.86 -19.44
CA LEU A 379 -8.33 10.11 -19.03
C LEU A 379 -8.47 8.60 -19.33
N ILE A 380 -9.65 8.02 -19.09
CA ILE A 380 -9.91 6.61 -19.40
C ILE A 380 -9.82 6.37 -20.92
N THR A 381 -10.43 7.23 -21.73
CA THR A 381 -10.35 7.15 -23.19
C THR A 381 -8.91 7.30 -23.67
N ALA A 382 -8.18 8.30 -23.17
CA ALA A 382 -6.77 8.53 -23.51
C ALA A 382 -5.89 7.28 -23.24
N ASN A 383 -6.13 6.59 -22.12
CA ASN A 383 -5.38 5.37 -21.77
C ASN A 383 -5.66 4.22 -22.75
N VAL A 384 -6.89 4.06 -23.21
CA VAL A 384 -7.27 3.04 -24.21
C VAL A 384 -6.64 3.37 -25.56
N ASP A 385 -6.85 4.60 -26.04
CA ASP A 385 -6.34 5.05 -27.33
C ASP A 385 -4.82 4.97 -27.42
N PHE A 386 -4.11 5.25 -26.33
CA PHE A 386 -2.66 5.12 -26.25
C PHE A 386 -2.19 3.67 -26.40
N VAL A 387 -2.82 2.73 -25.72
CA VAL A 387 -2.48 1.29 -25.84
C VAL A 387 -2.78 0.78 -27.23
N ASP A 388 -3.89 1.20 -27.79
CA ASP A 388 -4.26 0.83 -29.17
C ASP A 388 -3.24 1.38 -30.18
N ALA A 389 -2.82 2.65 -30.04
CA ALA A 389 -1.81 3.26 -30.91
C ALA A 389 -0.44 2.59 -30.82
N VAL A 390 -0.02 2.15 -29.63
CA VAL A 390 1.21 1.35 -29.46
C VAL A 390 1.06 -0.01 -30.15
N THR A 391 -0.09 -0.66 -30.00
CA THR A 391 -0.36 -1.98 -30.58
C THR A 391 -0.43 -1.91 -32.12
N GLU A 392 -1.02 -0.83 -32.65
CA GLU A 392 -1.17 -0.57 -34.09
C GLU A 392 0.08 0.09 -34.71
N GLN A 393 1.08 0.42 -33.88
CA GLN A 393 2.33 1.10 -34.28
C GLN A 393 2.10 2.46 -34.97
N THR A 394 1.04 3.18 -34.57
CA THR A 394 0.75 4.56 -34.97
C THR A 394 1.33 5.59 -34.01
N LEU A 395 1.94 5.14 -32.91
CA LEU A 395 2.75 5.93 -31.99
C LEU A 395 4.22 5.64 -32.23
N THR A 396 5.07 6.67 -32.06
CA THR A 396 6.54 6.51 -32.11
C THR A 396 7.20 7.17 -30.90
N TRP A 397 8.40 6.75 -30.58
CA TRP A 397 9.25 7.33 -29.55
C TRP A 397 10.73 7.20 -29.92
N TYR A 398 11.58 8.03 -29.29
CA TYR A 398 13.01 8.08 -29.57
C TYR A 398 13.81 7.91 -28.28
N GLU A 399 14.87 7.10 -28.31
CA GLU A 399 15.78 6.91 -27.19
C GLU A 399 16.99 7.86 -27.36
N PRO A 400 17.29 8.71 -26.36
CA PRO A 400 18.43 9.59 -26.40
C PRO A 400 19.75 8.81 -26.42
N ASP A 401 20.70 9.22 -27.27
CA ASP A 401 22.05 8.62 -27.40
C ASP A 401 22.95 8.74 -26.15
N ILE A 402 22.43 9.21 -25.01
CA ILE A 402 23.20 9.58 -23.81
C ILE A 402 23.18 8.50 -22.73
N LEU A 403 22.44 7.43 -22.94
CA LEU A 403 22.33 6.35 -21.94
C LEU A 403 23.54 5.42 -22.03
N ASP A 404 24.06 4.99 -20.88
CA ASP A 404 25.01 3.89 -20.79
C ASP A 404 24.35 2.58 -21.29
N GLU A 405 25.12 1.65 -21.87
CA GLU A 405 24.60 0.43 -22.50
C GLU A 405 23.69 -0.44 -21.60
N ASP A 406 23.77 -0.25 -20.28
CA ASP A 406 22.97 -0.98 -19.29
C ASP A 406 21.81 -0.11 -18.68
N GLU A 407 21.61 1.13 -19.13
CA GLU A 407 20.62 2.05 -18.57
C GLU A 407 19.40 2.15 -19.49
N GLU A 408 18.25 1.70 -19.00
CA GLU A 408 16.98 1.78 -19.72
C GLU A 408 16.35 3.18 -19.54
N ASP A 409 15.85 3.75 -20.64
CA ASP A 409 15.15 5.03 -20.63
C ASP A 409 13.96 5.08 -19.66
N GLU A 410 13.77 6.22 -18.99
CA GLU A 410 12.71 6.44 -17.99
C GLU A 410 11.30 6.31 -18.58
N LEU A 411 11.09 6.70 -19.85
CA LEU A 411 9.79 6.54 -20.52
C LEU A 411 9.52 5.07 -20.80
N THR A 412 10.52 4.34 -21.31
CA THR A 412 10.45 2.89 -21.55
C THR A 412 10.14 2.15 -20.25
N LYS A 413 10.87 2.41 -19.15
CA LYS A 413 10.58 1.82 -17.83
C LYS A 413 9.14 2.11 -17.40
N ALA A 414 8.71 3.36 -17.54
CA ALA A 414 7.37 3.77 -17.12
C ALA A 414 6.27 3.05 -17.89
N ILE A 415 6.43 2.87 -19.20
CA ILE A 415 5.44 2.21 -20.05
C ILE A 415 5.45 0.69 -19.85
N THR A 416 6.63 0.06 -19.90
CA THR A 416 6.77 -1.40 -19.90
C THR A 416 6.65 -2.03 -18.53
N GLN A 417 6.71 -1.24 -17.46
CA GLN A 417 6.53 -1.71 -16.07
C GLN A 417 5.21 -1.26 -15.45
N SER A 418 4.38 -0.55 -16.21
CA SER A 418 3.08 -0.09 -15.73
C SER A 418 1.99 -1.14 -15.93
N TYR A 419 0.99 -1.09 -15.07
CA TYR A 419 -0.16 -1.99 -15.03
C TYR A 419 -1.47 -1.22 -14.83
N LYS A 420 -2.63 -1.89 -14.95
CA LYS A 420 -3.95 -1.26 -14.83
C LYS A 420 -4.30 -0.91 -13.39
N ARG A 421 -4.69 0.33 -13.16
CA ARG A 421 -5.33 0.81 -11.94
C ARG A 421 -6.81 1.14 -12.23
N PRO A 422 -7.77 0.57 -11.50
CA PRO A 422 -9.18 0.91 -11.74
C PRO A 422 -9.48 2.39 -11.43
N ILE A 423 -10.24 3.04 -12.31
CA ILE A 423 -10.77 4.39 -12.13
C ILE A 423 -12.30 4.31 -12.00
N GLY A 424 -12.81 4.73 -10.85
CA GLY A 424 -14.25 4.68 -10.57
C GLY A 424 -14.80 3.27 -10.35
N ARG A 425 -16.11 3.08 -10.57
CA ARG A 425 -16.83 1.81 -10.36
C ARG A 425 -17.32 1.14 -11.65
N THR A 426 -17.07 1.74 -12.80
CA THR A 426 -17.67 1.37 -14.10
C THR A 426 -16.69 0.71 -15.07
N GLY A 427 -15.55 0.18 -14.56
CA GLY A 427 -14.59 -0.56 -15.39
C GLY A 427 -13.55 0.31 -16.12
N GLY A 428 -13.50 1.62 -15.86
CA GLY A 428 -12.42 2.48 -16.34
C GLY A 428 -11.09 2.16 -15.65
N TRP A 429 -9.98 2.44 -16.32
CA TRP A 429 -8.64 2.19 -15.79
C TRP A 429 -7.65 3.30 -16.15
N GLY A 430 -6.58 3.39 -15.37
CA GLY A 430 -5.40 4.22 -15.59
C GLY A 430 -4.12 3.43 -15.35
N PHE A 431 -2.98 4.05 -15.58
CA PHE A 431 -1.69 3.43 -15.29
C PHE A 431 -1.41 3.43 -13.77
N ASP A 432 -0.77 2.37 -13.29
CA ASP A 432 -0.21 2.24 -11.94
C ASP A 432 1.23 1.71 -12.00
N GLY A 433 1.97 1.85 -10.92
CA GLY A 433 3.38 1.50 -10.80
C GLY A 433 4.27 2.70 -10.50
N GLU A 434 5.56 2.46 -10.35
CA GLU A 434 6.52 3.53 -10.00
C GLU A 434 6.62 4.64 -11.05
N GLY A 435 6.44 4.28 -12.34
CA GLY A 435 6.45 5.19 -13.49
C GLY A 435 5.09 5.76 -13.89
N ALA A 436 3.99 5.46 -13.18
CA ALA A 436 2.62 5.76 -13.60
C ALA A 436 2.38 7.22 -14.03
N ALA A 437 2.98 8.20 -13.33
CA ALA A 437 2.81 9.59 -13.73
C ALA A 437 3.55 9.93 -15.03
N VAL A 438 4.64 9.26 -15.37
CA VAL A 438 5.32 9.40 -16.67
C VAL A 438 4.47 8.79 -17.76
N ALA A 439 3.95 7.57 -17.56
CA ALA A 439 3.09 6.88 -18.51
C ALA A 439 1.81 7.68 -18.77
N GLU A 440 1.12 8.17 -17.73
CA GLU A 440 -0.08 9.00 -17.88
C GLU A 440 0.23 10.37 -18.49
N ALA A 441 1.42 10.95 -18.30
CA ALA A 441 1.84 12.18 -18.98
C ALA A 441 2.04 11.94 -20.48
N ALA A 442 2.69 10.85 -20.89
CA ALA A 442 2.85 10.46 -22.29
C ALA A 442 1.50 10.21 -22.96
N THR A 443 0.61 9.47 -22.29
CA THR A 443 -0.77 9.21 -22.72
C THR A 443 -1.58 10.49 -22.96
N LEU A 444 -1.52 11.43 -22.03
CA LEU A 444 -2.25 12.69 -22.13
C LEU A 444 -1.69 13.63 -23.20
N ALA A 445 -0.36 13.61 -23.41
CA ALA A 445 0.26 14.36 -24.50
C ALA A 445 -0.16 13.78 -25.87
N PHE A 446 -0.10 12.45 -26.00
CA PHE A 446 -0.58 11.72 -27.18
C PHE A 446 -2.06 12.04 -27.47
N TRP A 447 -2.93 11.84 -26.47
CA TRP A 447 -4.37 12.09 -26.58
C TRP A 447 -4.68 13.53 -27.02
N MET A 448 -4.00 14.52 -26.46
CA MET A 448 -4.23 15.91 -26.85
C MET A 448 -3.75 16.18 -28.30
N ALA A 449 -2.62 15.61 -28.68
CA ALA A 449 -2.11 15.75 -30.06
C ALA A 449 -3.03 15.07 -31.06
N SER A 450 -3.72 14.00 -30.71
CA SER A 450 -4.71 13.34 -31.62
C SER A 450 -5.97 14.16 -31.81
N GLN A 451 -6.30 15.09 -30.89
CA GLN A 451 -7.47 15.98 -31.02
C GLN A 451 -7.17 17.24 -31.84
N VAL A 452 -5.90 17.53 -32.16
CA VAL A 452 -5.55 18.69 -33.00
C VAL A 452 -5.76 18.32 -34.46
N GLU A 453 -6.71 19.01 -35.10
CA GLU A 453 -6.93 18.88 -36.53
C GLU A 453 -5.71 19.43 -37.28
N ASP A 454 -5.33 18.75 -38.41
CA ASP A 454 -4.30 19.27 -39.29
C ASP A 454 -4.82 20.56 -39.89
N GLU A 455 -4.07 21.69 -39.78
CA GLU A 455 -4.40 22.86 -40.59
C GLU A 455 -4.37 22.45 -42.07
N GLU A 456 -5.54 22.32 -42.69
CA GLU A 456 -5.63 22.13 -44.14
C GLU A 456 -4.75 23.21 -44.83
N ALA A 457 -3.72 22.76 -45.51
CA ALA A 457 -2.94 23.62 -46.38
C ALA A 457 -3.94 24.22 -47.38
N GLY A 458 -4.33 25.49 -47.13
CA GLY A 458 -5.34 26.16 -47.92
C GLY A 458 -4.94 26.08 -49.40
N GLU A 459 -5.75 25.39 -50.19
CA GLU A 459 -5.61 25.39 -51.65
C GLU A 459 -5.71 26.83 -52.13
N VAL A 460 -4.56 27.36 -52.53
CA VAL A 460 -4.47 28.65 -53.21
C VAL A 460 -4.92 28.39 -54.64
N TYR A 461 -6.21 28.60 -54.94
CA TYR A 461 -6.68 28.70 -56.32
C TYR A 461 -6.14 29.97 -56.94
N PHE A 462 -5.26 29.82 -57.94
CA PHE A 462 -4.87 30.87 -58.86
C PHE A 462 -5.90 31.04 -59.96
#